data_36832b9525d6adea0dba39c361fb10bc
#
_entry.id   36832b9525d6adea0dba39c361fb10bc
#
_cell.length_a   1.000
_cell.length_b   1.000
_cell.length_c   1.000
_cell.angle_alpha   90.00
_cell.angle_beta   90.00
_cell.angle_gamma   90.00
#
_symmetry.space_group_name_H-M   'P 1'
#
loop_
_entity.id
_entity.type
_entity.pdbx_description
1 polymer ?
#
loop_
_entity_poly.entity_id
_entity_poly.type
_entity_poly.pdbx_seq_one_letter_code
_entity_poly.pdbx_strand_id
1 'polypeptide(L)'
;MQSAPRTAGHAAGGQALAAHTLTLSRGGARILTDVSLEVRPGEVVGLLGANGAGKSTLLGALAAELSADAGQITLDGAPLAGMALRQQARRRAVLPQKPGLTFDLGVREVVAMGAYPFAELAPAQVDALVAHALGLADVAHLAGRRYPELSGGEQQRVQFARVLVQCHASRAPGEARYLLLDEPTASLDPKHQGDLLRRAWELAHEGNTGVLVILHDMNLAARWCDRLLLLNAGRAIAQGTPAQVLTAANLHLAYGIDAQVIAHPLQPDRLLVLTR
;
A
#
# COMPACT_ATOMS: atom_id res chain seq x y z
N MET A 1 28.38 41.80 -7.25
CA MET A 1 28.26 40.81 -6.19
C MET A 1 26.97 40.00 -6.49
N GLN A 2 27.16 38.87 -7.16
CA GLN A 2 26.06 37.96 -7.52
C GLN A 2 25.89 36.97 -6.37
N SER A 3 24.70 36.93 -5.76
CA SER A 3 24.34 35.93 -4.76
C SER A 3 23.95 34.62 -5.46
N ALA A 4 24.65 33.55 -5.13
CA ALA A 4 24.37 32.17 -5.55
C ALA A 4 23.02 31.68 -5.00
N PRO A 5 22.30 30.79 -5.73
CA PRO A 5 21.05 30.21 -5.24
C PRO A 5 21.32 29.25 -4.08
N ARG A 6 20.62 29.45 -2.98
CA ARG A 6 20.61 28.55 -1.81
C ARG A 6 20.02 27.21 -2.24
N THR A 7 20.84 26.19 -2.26
CA THR A 7 20.41 24.78 -2.29
C THR A 7 19.46 24.53 -1.12
N ALA A 8 18.23 24.14 -1.41
CA ALA A 8 17.27 23.71 -0.40
C ALA A 8 17.85 22.50 0.35
N GLY A 9 18.17 22.70 1.61
CA GLY A 9 18.66 21.67 2.50
C GLY A 9 17.60 20.57 2.65
N HIS A 10 18.01 19.33 2.44
CA HIS A 10 17.26 18.16 2.83
C HIS A 10 17.01 18.24 4.36
N ALA A 11 15.78 18.50 4.74
CA ALA A 11 15.36 18.39 6.14
C ALA A 11 15.63 16.94 6.60
N ALA A 12 16.22 16.80 7.79
CA ALA A 12 16.51 15.53 8.44
C ALA A 12 15.25 14.63 8.40
N GLY A 13 15.33 13.48 7.71
CA GLY A 13 14.20 12.66 7.35
C GLY A 13 13.51 12.06 8.56
N GLY A 14 12.24 12.40 8.74
CA GLY A 14 11.30 11.66 9.57
C GLY A 14 11.16 10.21 9.06
N GLN A 15 10.53 9.33 9.84
CA GLN A 15 10.23 7.96 9.40
C GLN A 15 9.35 8.00 8.14
N ALA A 16 9.79 7.33 7.08
CA ALA A 16 9.05 7.19 5.82
C ALA A 16 9.61 6.06 4.96
N LEU A 17 8.75 5.45 4.17
CA LEU A 17 9.14 4.68 2.99
C LEU A 17 9.02 5.62 1.79
N ALA A 18 10.14 5.92 1.13
CA ALA A 18 10.15 6.93 0.08
C ALA A 18 10.89 6.45 -1.19
N ALA A 19 10.35 6.86 -2.33
CA ALA A 19 10.97 6.81 -3.64
C ALA A 19 11.38 8.23 -4.05
N HIS A 20 12.61 8.40 -4.50
CA HIS A 20 13.16 9.69 -4.93
C HIS A 20 13.55 9.61 -6.40
N THR A 21 12.87 10.39 -7.26
CA THR A 21 13.15 10.52 -8.71
C THR A 21 13.34 9.18 -9.42
N LEU A 22 12.45 8.22 -9.12
CA LEU A 22 12.58 6.84 -9.57
C LEU A 22 12.35 6.73 -11.07
N THR A 23 13.32 6.14 -11.76
CA THR A 23 13.19 5.72 -13.17
C THR A 23 13.39 4.22 -13.24
N LEU A 24 12.50 3.51 -13.94
CA LEU A 24 12.52 2.06 -14.03
C LEU A 24 12.06 1.59 -15.42
N SER A 25 12.84 0.69 -16.02
CA SER A 25 12.52 0.03 -17.28
C SER A 25 12.25 -1.46 -17.07
N ARG A 26 11.40 -2.04 -17.91
CA ARG A 26 11.11 -3.48 -17.91
C ARG A 26 10.94 -3.96 -19.35
N GLY A 27 11.65 -5.04 -19.71
CA GLY A 27 11.60 -5.57 -21.08
C GLY A 27 12.02 -4.55 -22.15
N GLY A 28 12.95 -3.64 -21.84
CA GLY A 28 13.41 -2.58 -22.75
C GLY A 28 12.49 -1.35 -22.82
N ALA A 29 11.29 -1.39 -22.25
CA ALA A 29 10.39 -0.25 -22.18
C ALA A 29 10.53 0.50 -20.84
N ARG A 30 10.55 1.84 -20.90
CA ARG A 30 10.55 2.69 -19.71
C ARG A 30 9.15 2.73 -19.12
N ILE A 31 9.00 2.22 -17.88
CA ILE A 31 7.71 2.11 -17.20
C ILE A 31 7.50 3.26 -16.23
N LEU A 32 8.56 3.71 -15.53
CA LEU A 32 8.51 4.87 -14.66
C LEU A 32 9.58 5.87 -15.07
N THR A 33 9.26 7.15 -14.98
CA THR A 33 10.17 8.26 -15.29
C THR A 33 10.05 9.34 -14.23
N ASP A 34 11.10 9.52 -13.44
CA ASP A 34 11.24 10.61 -12.47
C ASP A 34 10.05 10.66 -11.47
N VAL A 35 9.67 9.50 -10.91
CA VAL A 35 8.56 9.41 -9.96
C VAL A 35 9.09 9.51 -8.54
N SER A 36 8.53 10.42 -7.75
CA SER A 36 8.80 10.56 -6.33
C SER A 36 7.52 10.34 -5.53
N LEU A 37 7.64 9.59 -4.42
CA LEU A 37 6.55 9.30 -3.50
C LEU A 37 7.12 9.11 -2.10
N GLU A 38 6.41 9.61 -1.10
CA GLU A 38 6.71 9.38 0.30
C GLU A 38 5.45 8.86 1.01
N VAL A 39 5.62 7.79 1.80
CA VAL A 39 4.58 7.20 2.65
C VAL A 39 5.06 7.30 4.08
N ARG A 40 4.37 8.07 4.90
CA ARG A 40 4.69 8.30 6.31
C ARG A 40 3.83 7.44 7.23
N PRO A 41 4.33 7.05 8.41
CA PRO A 41 3.48 6.50 9.45
C PRO A 41 2.35 7.48 9.79
N GLY A 42 1.15 6.94 10.03
CA GLY A 42 -0.02 7.74 10.34
C GLY A 42 -0.82 8.22 9.13
N GLU A 43 -0.46 7.80 7.91
CA GLU A 43 -1.22 8.17 6.71
C GLU A 43 -1.52 6.97 5.81
N VAL A 44 -2.61 7.08 5.03
CA VAL A 44 -2.95 6.20 3.91
C VAL A 44 -2.74 6.96 2.60
N VAL A 45 -1.81 6.50 1.78
CA VAL A 45 -1.52 7.06 0.45
C VAL A 45 -2.15 6.17 -0.62
N GLY A 46 -3.07 6.72 -1.42
CA GLY A 46 -3.68 6.04 -2.56
C GLY A 46 -2.86 6.26 -3.84
N LEU A 47 -2.62 5.19 -4.56
CA LEU A 47 -1.97 5.23 -5.88
C LEU A 47 -3.01 4.96 -6.96
N LEU A 48 -3.27 5.95 -7.80
CA LEU A 48 -4.27 5.95 -8.86
C LEU A 48 -3.60 6.07 -10.24
N GLY A 49 -4.35 5.72 -11.28
CA GLY A 49 -3.95 5.82 -12.70
C GLY A 49 -4.56 4.71 -13.53
N ALA A 50 -4.60 4.89 -14.84
CA ALA A 50 -5.10 3.90 -15.79
C ALA A 50 -4.28 2.59 -15.73
N ASN A 51 -4.81 1.53 -16.36
CA ASN A 51 -4.04 0.29 -16.52
C ASN A 51 -2.79 0.57 -17.34
N GLY A 52 -1.65 0.01 -16.91
CA GLY A 52 -0.35 0.29 -17.54
C GLY A 52 0.32 1.61 -17.13
N ALA A 53 -0.28 2.42 -16.24
CA ALA A 53 0.32 3.68 -15.77
C ALA A 53 1.59 3.51 -14.91
N GLY A 54 1.95 2.27 -14.52
CA GLY A 54 3.15 2.00 -13.72
C GLY A 54 2.91 1.77 -12.24
N LYS A 55 1.65 1.70 -11.78
CA LYS A 55 1.28 1.56 -10.36
C LYS A 55 1.95 0.36 -9.66
N SER A 56 1.71 -0.87 -10.15
CA SER A 56 2.30 -2.08 -9.57
C SER A 56 3.83 -2.11 -9.71
N THR A 57 4.38 -1.44 -10.73
CA THR A 57 5.84 -1.28 -10.90
C THR A 57 6.42 -0.39 -9.79
N LEU A 58 5.76 0.73 -9.46
CA LEU A 58 6.17 1.60 -8.37
C LEU A 58 6.07 0.87 -7.02
N LEU A 59 4.94 0.18 -6.80
CA LEU A 59 4.75 -0.62 -5.57
C LEU A 59 5.80 -1.73 -5.48
N GLY A 60 6.08 -2.48 -6.56
CA GLY A 60 7.10 -3.53 -6.59
C GLY A 60 8.52 -3.00 -6.35
N ALA A 61 8.83 -1.78 -6.80
CA ALA A 61 10.08 -1.11 -6.48
C ALA A 61 10.18 -0.77 -4.98
N LEU A 62 9.12 -0.18 -4.40
CA LEU A 62 9.02 0.07 -2.96
C LEU A 62 9.01 -1.23 -2.13
N ALA A 63 8.54 -2.33 -2.72
CA ALA A 63 8.62 -3.68 -2.17
C ALA A 63 10.01 -4.32 -2.31
N ALA A 64 10.99 -3.65 -2.92
CA ALA A 64 12.31 -4.20 -3.28
C ALA A 64 12.25 -5.49 -4.13
N GLU A 65 11.15 -5.70 -4.85
CA GLU A 65 10.99 -6.78 -5.83
C GLU A 65 11.57 -6.39 -7.20
N LEU A 66 11.65 -5.08 -7.45
CA LEU A 66 12.17 -4.50 -8.69
C LEU A 66 13.28 -3.49 -8.37
N SER A 67 14.36 -3.56 -9.13
CA SER A 67 15.46 -2.59 -9.05
C SER A 67 15.19 -1.39 -9.97
N ALA A 68 15.48 -0.19 -9.49
CA ALA A 68 15.40 1.03 -10.29
C ALA A 68 16.66 1.20 -11.17
N ASP A 69 16.49 1.80 -12.35
CA ASP A 69 17.60 2.19 -13.22
C ASP A 69 18.27 3.48 -12.71
N ALA A 70 17.46 4.38 -12.13
CA ALA A 70 17.93 5.63 -11.52
C ALA A 70 17.00 6.04 -10.38
N GLY A 71 17.51 6.93 -9.52
CA GLY A 71 16.83 7.35 -8.30
C GLY A 71 17.16 6.44 -7.11
N GLN A 72 16.45 6.62 -6.00
CA GLN A 72 16.74 5.91 -4.76
C GLN A 72 15.43 5.60 -4.01
N ILE A 73 15.42 4.46 -3.31
CA ILE A 73 14.37 4.14 -2.34
C ILE A 73 15.00 4.12 -0.95
N THR A 74 14.33 4.77 0.00
CA THR A 74 14.74 4.82 1.40
C THR A 74 13.66 4.27 2.30
N LEU A 75 14.08 3.62 3.38
CA LEU A 75 13.24 3.16 4.48
C LEU A 75 13.76 3.83 5.76
N ASP A 76 12.96 4.72 6.34
CA ASP A 76 13.33 5.54 7.50
C ASP A 76 14.69 6.26 7.31
N GLY A 77 14.88 6.85 6.14
CA GLY A 77 16.10 7.58 5.76
C GLY A 77 17.28 6.72 5.32
N ALA A 78 17.26 5.40 5.57
CA ALA A 78 18.31 4.49 5.11
C ALA A 78 18.00 3.95 3.69
N PRO A 79 19.03 3.82 2.82
CA PRO A 79 18.83 3.21 1.51
C PRO A 79 18.25 1.79 1.64
N LEU A 80 17.18 1.49 0.90
CA LEU A 80 16.58 0.16 0.90
C LEU A 80 17.48 -0.88 0.23
N ALA A 81 18.24 -0.45 -0.78
CA ALA A 81 19.27 -1.26 -1.43
C ALA A 81 20.38 -1.60 -0.42
N GLY A 82 20.68 -2.90 -0.28
CA GLY A 82 21.67 -3.40 0.68
C GLY A 82 21.14 -3.66 2.10
N MET A 83 19.90 -3.28 2.42
CA MET A 83 19.26 -3.68 3.68
C MET A 83 18.93 -5.18 3.63
N ALA A 84 19.26 -5.92 4.71
CA ALA A 84 18.97 -7.35 4.80
C ALA A 84 17.46 -7.62 4.62
N LEU A 85 17.10 -8.64 3.84
CA LEU A 85 15.69 -8.98 3.54
C LEU A 85 14.83 -9.15 4.79
N ARG A 86 15.40 -9.76 5.85
CA ARG A 86 14.69 -9.90 7.13
C ARG A 86 14.41 -8.56 7.79
N GLN A 87 15.33 -7.61 7.72
CA GLN A 87 15.11 -6.26 8.27
C GLN A 87 14.02 -5.53 7.48
N GLN A 88 14.04 -5.63 6.15
CA GLN A 88 12.98 -5.10 5.32
C GLN A 88 11.62 -5.72 5.66
N ALA A 89 11.54 -7.06 5.77
CA ALA A 89 10.31 -7.78 6.09
C ALA A 89 9.78 -7.48 7.49
N ARG A 90 10.64 -7.10 8.44
CA ARG A 90 10.20 -6.63 9.77
C ARG A 90 9.55 -5.24 9.73
N ARG A 91 9.87 -4.43 8.75
CA ARG A 91 9.42 -3.03 8.64
C ARG A 91 8.31 -2.86 7.60
N ARG A 92 8.22 -3.76 6.63
CA ARG A 92 7.33 -3.63 5.49
C ARG A 92 6.61 -4.94 5.18
N ALA A 93 5.27 -4.90 5.15
CA ALA A 93 4.40 -5.98 4.72
C ALA A 93 3.83 -5.67 3.32
N VAL A 94 3.69 -6.70 2.48
CA VAL A 94 3.17 -6.57 1.12
C VAL A 94 2.03 -7.55 0.89
N LEU A 95 0.87 -7.02 0.45
CA LEU A 95 -0.25 -7.79 -0.08
C LEU A 95 -0.23 -7.66 -1.61
N PRO A 96 0.21 -8.68 -2.35
CA PRO A 96 0.24 -8.65 -3.80
C PRO A 96 -1.17 -8.79 -4.38
N GLN A 97 -1.37 -8.35 -5.63
CA GLN A 97 -2.63 -8.44 -6.35
C GLN A 97 -3.14 -9.88 -6.47
N LYS A 98 -2.23 -10.81 -6.76
CA LYS A 98 -2.53 -12.25 -6.84
C LYS A 98 -1.58 -13.01 -5.92
N PRO A 99 -2.06 -13.51 -4.78
CA PRO A 99 -1.24 -14.38 -3.93
C PRO A 99 -1.01 -15.72 -4.64
N GLY A 100 0.21 -15.93 -5.11
CA GLY A 100 0.60 -17.15 -5.83
C GLY A 100 0.93 -18.32 -4.91
N LEU A 101 0.07 -18.64 -3.93
CA LEU A 101 0.25 -19.84 -3.11
C LEU A 101 -0.29 -21.06 -3.84
N THR A 102 0.63 -21.93 -4.28
CA THR A 102 0.31 -23.20 -4.97
C THR A 102 0.33 -24.40 -4.04
N PHE A 103 0.73 -24.22 -2.78
CA PHE A 103 0.83 -25.28 -1.79
C PHE A 103 -0.49 -25.53 -1.07
N ASP A 104 -0.74 -26.79 -0.75
CA ASP A 104 -1.90 -27.20 0.03
C ASP A 104 -1.68 -26.95 1.53
N LEU A 105 -1.90 -25.71 1.95
CA LEU A 105 -1.73 -25.23 3.32
C LEU A 105 -3.07 -24.94 3.98
N GLY A 106 -3.11 -25.08 5.30
CA GLY A 106 -4.24 -24.64 6.11
C GLY A 106 -4.29 -23.11 6.23
N VAL A 107 -5.47 -22.56 6.43
CA VAL A 107 -5.67 -21.11 6.60
C VAL A 107 -4.79 -20.53 7.71
N ARG A 108 -4.73 -21.22 8.88
CA ARG A 108 -3.88 -20.78 9.99
C ARG A 108 -2.40 -20.77 9.64
N GLU A 109 -1.94 -21.76 8.87
CA GLU A 109 -0.55 -21.84 8.41
C GLU A 109 -0.19 -20.67 7.48
N VAL A 110 -1.07 -20.34 6.53
CA VAL A 110 -0.90 -19.19 5.64
C VAL A 110 -0.82 -17.89 6.45
N VAL A 111 -1.70 -17.69 7.41
CA VAL A 111 -1.71 -16.47 8.23
C VAL A 111 -0.47 -16.40 9.14
N ALA A 112 -0.01 -17.54 9.69
CA ALA A 112 1.19 -17.63 10.51
C ALA A 112 2.49 -17.27 9.76
N MET A 113 2.53 -17.35 8.42
CA MET A 113 3.67 -16.88 7.62
C MET A 113 4.00 -15.41 7.85
N GLY A 114 3.00 -14.59 8.26
CA GLY A 114 3.22 -13.21 8.62
C GLY A 114 4.21 -13.03 9.79
N ALA A 115 4.39 -14.05 10.62
CA ALA A 115 5.33 -14.04 11.73
C ALA A 115 6.77 -14.48 11.36
N TYR A 116 7.02 -15.00 10.15
CA TYR A 116 8.35 -15.53 9.76
C TYR A 116 9.53 -14.55 9.96
N PRO A 117 9.39 -13.23 9.74
CA PRO A 117 10.48 -12.29 10.02
C PRO A 117 10.85 -12.19 11.50
N PHE A 118 10.01 -12.70 12.42
CA PHE A 118 10.07 -12.51 13.87
C PHE A 118 10.35 -13.84 14.59
N ALA A 119 11.50 -14.44 14.32
CA ALA A 119 11.88 -15.75 14.85
C ALA A 119 12.00 -15.78 16.39
N GLU A 120 12.02 -14.61 17.05
CA GLU A 120 12.02 -14.49 18.51
C GLU A 120 10.64 -14.70 19.16
N LEU A 121 9.56 -14.71 18.37
CA LEU A 121 8.21 -14.92 18.92
C LEU A 121 8.02 -16.39 19.32
N ALA A 122 7.55 -16.59 20.54
CA ALA A 122 7.15 -17.93 21.00
C ALA A 122 5.90 -18.42 20.24
N PRO A 123 5.71 -19.74 20.09
CA PRO A 123 4.55 -20.29 19.38
C PRO A 123 3.20 -19.76 19.87
N ALA A 124 3.02 -19.61 21.17
CA ALA A 124 1.79 -19.06 21.76
C ALA A 124 1.54 -17.60 21.37
N GLN A 125 2.59 -16.80 21.18
CA GLN A 125 2.48 -15.41 20.71
C GLN A 125 2.07 -15.38 19.22
N VAL A 126 2.63 -16.27 18.41
CA VAL A 126 2.23 -16.41 17.00
C VAL A 126 0.77 -16.84 16.90
N ASP A 127 0.34 -17.83 17.69
CA ASP A 127 -1.06 -18.28 17.73
C ASP A 127 -2.03 -17.17 18.12
N ALA A 128 -1.67 -16.34 19.08
CA ALA A 128 -2.48 -15.18 19.50
C ALA A 128 -2.59 -14.13 18.38
N LEU A 129 -1.47 -13.82 17.70
CA LEU A 129 -1.44 -12.91 16.56
C LEU A 129 -2.28 -13.43 15.40
N VAL A 130 -2.19 -14.73 15.09
CA VAL A 130 -2.98 -15.38 14.03
C VAL A 130 -4.48 -15.31 14.36
N ALA A 131 -4.88 -15.66 15.58
CA ALA A 131 -6.28 -15.59 16.01
C ALA A 131 -6.84 -14.16 15.90
N HIS A 132 -6.06 -13.17 16.36
CA HIS A 132 -6.41 -11.75 16.27
C HIS A 132 -6.57 -11.29 14.80
N ALA A 133 -5.60 -11.60 13.94
CA ALA A 133 -5.62 -11.19 12.55
C ALA A 133 -6.76 -11.84 11.74
N LEU A 134 -7.07 -13.12 12.03
CA LEU A 134 -8.22 -13.81 11.44
C LEU A 134 -9.54 -13.11 11.81
N GLY A 135 -9.67 -12.64 13.06
CA GLY A 135 -10.82 -11.85 13.51
C GLY A 135 -10.91 -10.50 12.80
N LEU A 136 -9.80 -9.76 12.69
CA LEU A 136 -9.76 -8.47 12.01
C LEU A 136 -10.12 -8.55 10.53
N ALA A 137 -9.73 -9.65 9.86
CA ALA A 137 -10.02 -9.88 8.44
C ALA A 137 -11.38 -10.55 8.17
N ASP A 138 -12.18 -10.81 9.21
CA ASP A 138 -13.49 -11.49 9.12
C ASP A 138 -13.39 -12.87 8.45
N VAL A 139 -12.35 -13.66 8.81
CA VAL A 139 -12.11 -15.02 8.30
C VAL A 139 -11.85 -16.05 9.40
N ALA A 140 -12.17 -15.73 10.66
CA ALA A 140 -11.98 -16.65 11.79
C ALA A 140 -12.75 -17.98 11.61
N HIS A 141 -13.93 -17.94 10.97
CA HIS A 141 -14.73 -19.10 10.67
C HIS A 141 -14.10 -20.06 9.63
N LEU A 142 -13.06 -19.59 8.90
CA LEU A 142 -12.33 -20.37 7.90
C LEU A 142 -11.05 -21.00 8.46
N ALA A 143 -10.72 -20.78 9.73
CA ALA A 143 -9.44 -21.16 10.34
C ALA A 143 -9.08 -22.66 10.21
N GLY A 144 -10.08 -23.54 10.17
CA GLY A 144 -9.90 -24.99 10.01
C GLY A 144 -9.91 -25.50 8.56
N ARG A 145 -10.08 -24.60 7.57
CA ARG A 145 -10.15 -25.00 6.14
C ARG A 145 -8.78 -25.00 5.48
N ARG A 146 -8.72 -25.63 4.30
CA ARG A 146 -7.56 -25.57 3.43
C ARG A 146 -7.65 -24.32 2.55
N TYR A 147 -6.51 -23.62 2.39
CA TYR A 147 -6.46 -22.38 1.63
C TYR A 147 -6.91 -22.50 0.15
N PRO A 148 -6.53 -23.60 -0.59
CA PRO A 148 -7.00 -23.77 -1.97
C PRO A 148 -8.50 -23.98 -2.14
N GLU A 149 -9.22 -24.36 -1.07
CA GLU A 149 -10.67 -24.61 -1.11
C GLU A 149 -11.48 -23.30 -1.01
N LEU A 150 -10.82 -22.20 -0.74
CA LEU A 150 -11.45 -20.89 -0.51
C LEU A 150 -11.78 -20.21 -1.83
N SER A 151 -12.88 -19.43 -1.83
CA SER A 151 -13.16 -18.49 -2.91
C SER A 151 -12.08 -17.42 -3.02
N GLY A 152 -11.96 -16.76 -4.19
CA GLY A 152 -10.96 -15.70 -4.38
C GLY A 152 -11.03 -14.57 -3.36
N GLY A 153 -12.25 -14.15 -2.97
CA GLY A 153 -12.43 -13.12 -1.94
C GLY A 153 -12.04 -13.60 -0.53
N GLU A 154 -12.31 -14.86 -0.19
CA GLU A 154 -11.85 -15.46 1.07
C GLU A 154 -10.33 -15.59 1.09
N GLN A 155 -9.71 -16.04 0.00
CA GLN A 155 -8.25 -16.09 -0.14
C GLN A 155 -7.61 -14.72 0.04
N GLN A 156 -8.20 -13.67 -0.57
CA GLN A 156 -7.73 -12.29 -0.43
C GLN A 156 -7.78 -11.82 1.04
N ARG A 157 -8.87 -12.10 1.75
CA ARG A 157 -9.00 -11.75 3.16
C ARG A 157 -8.06 -12.57 4.06
N VAL A 158 -7.79 -13.84 3.76
CA VAL A 158 -6.77 -14.64 4.46
C VAL A 158 -5.37 -14.08 4.25
N GLN A 159 -5.05 -13.65 3.02
CA GLN A 159 -3.77 -12.98 2.75
C GLN A 159 -3.67 -11.60 3.44
N PHE A 160 -4.79 -10.89 3.54
CA PHE A 160 -4.82 -9.68 4.34
C PHE A 160 -4.57 -9.98 5.83
N ALA A 161 -5.17 -11.04 6.39
CA ALA A 161 -4.86 -11.50 7.75
C ALA A 161 -3.35 -11.80 7.93
N ARG A 162 -2.70 -12.43 6.93
CA ARG A 162 -1.25 -12.67 6.96
C ARG A 162 -0.42 -11.39 7.10
N VAL A 163 -0.73 -10.35 6.31
CA VAL A 163 -0.01 -9.07 6.43
C VAL A 163 -0.35 -8.33 7.71
N LEU A 164 -1.55 -8.50 8.27
CA LEU A 164 -1.91 -7.98 9.58
C LEU A 164 -1.05 -8.60 10.69
N VAL A 165 -0.80 -9.91 10.67
CA VAL A 165 0.15 -10.57 11.60
C VAL A 165 1.51 -9.89 11.51
N GLN A 166 2.01 -9.64 10.31
CA GLN A 166 3.31 -9.00 10.09
C GLN A 166 3.34 -7.55 10.62
N CYS A 167 2.24 -6.80 10.48
CA CYS A 167 2.13 -5.44 11.00
C CYS A 167 2.00 -5.39 12.52
N HIS A 168 1.28 -6.36 13.13
CA HIS A 168 1.05 -6.40 14.58
C HIS A 168 2.15 -7.14 15.37
N ALA A 169 3.06 -7.86 14.69
CA ALA A 169 4.17 -8.54 15.34
C ALA A 169 5.04 -7.56 16.14
N SER A 170 5.79 -8.10 17.09
CA SER A 170 6.65 -7.32 18.02
C SER A 170 7.45 -6.24 17.31
N ARG A 171 7.41 -5.02 17.84
CA ARG A 171 8.19 -3.86 17.39
C ARG A 171 8.77 -3.09 18.59
N ALA A 172 9.88 -2.40 18.34
CA ALA A 172 10.42 -1.45 19.32
C ALA A 172 9.46 -0.25 19.49
N PRO A 173 9.47 0.42 20.66
CA PRO A 173 8.71 1.65 20.84
C PRO A 173 9.05 2.68 19.76
N GLY A 174 8.02 3.25 19.12
CA GLY A 174 8.19 4.24 18.05
C GLY A 174 8.62 3.68 16.69
N GLU A 175 8.85 2.37 16.57
CA GLU A 175 9.21 1.74 15.30
C GLU A 175 8.03 1.77 14.33
N ALA A 176 8.22 2.38 13.16
CA ALA A 176 7.21 2.41 12.10
C ALA A 176 7.08 1.07 11.37
N ARG A 177 5.91 0.83 10.81
CA ARG A 177 5.64 -0.22 9.82
C ARG A 177 5.12 0.40 8.53
N TYR A 178 5.26 -0.34 7.43
CA TYR A 178 4.73 0.06 6.14
C TYR A 178 3.95 -1.10 5.54
N LEU A 179 2.72 -0.82 5.11
CA LEU A 179 1.83 -1.78 4.50
C LEU A 179 1.58 -1.39 3.04
N LEU A 180 2.00 -2.23 2.11
CA LEU A 180 1.80 -2.05 0.68
C LEU A 180 0.70 -2.99 0.19
N LEU A 181 -0.36 -2.42 -0.40
CA LEU A 181 -1.54 -3.16 -0.85
C LEU A 181 -1.73 -2.96 -2.36
N ASP A 182 -1.50 -4.03 -3.13
CA ASP A 182 -1.71 -4.02 -4.59
C ASP A 182 -3.12 -4.50 -4.92
N GLU A 183 -4.02 -3.58 -5.28
CA GLU A 183 -5.42 -3.81 -5.64
C GLU A 183 -6.18 -4.73 -4.65
N PRO A 184 -6.15 -4.44 -3.35
CA PRO A 184 -6.64 -5.37 -2.32
C PRO A 184 -8.15 -5.59 -2.38
N THR A 185 -8.88 -4.78 -3.13
CA THR A 185 -10.36 -4.78 -3.21
C THR A 185 -10.92 -5.47 -4.45
N ALA A 186 -10.07 -5.88 -5.42
CA ALA A 186 -10.50 -6.33 -6.74
C ALA A 186 -11.44 -7.56 -6.74
N SER A 187 -11.31 -8.46 -5.77
CA SER A 187 -12.10 -9.70 -5.67
C SER A 187 -13.13 -9.69 -4.53
N LEU A 188 -13.39 -8.52 -3.94
CA LEU A 188 -14.26 -8.37 -2.77
C LEU A 188 -15.58 -7.68 -3.14
N ASP A 189 -16.65 -8.08 -2.47
CA ASP A 189 -17.91 -7.34 -2.50
C ASP A 189 -17.80 -5.98 -1.76
N PRO A 190 -18.74 -5.04 -1.96
CA PRO A 190 -18.65 -3.68 -1.40
C PRO A 190 -18.50 -3.64 0.13
N LYS A 191 -19.13 -4.57 0.87
CA LYS A 191 -19.00 -4.64 2.33
C LYS A 191 -17.56 -4.95 2.72
N HIS A 192 -16.99 -6.03 2.16
CA HIS A 192 -15.63 -6.47 2.48
C HIS A 192 -14.55 -5.51 1.95
N GLN A 193 -14.80 -4.80 0.82
CA GLN A 193 -13.93 -3.70 0.37
C GLN A 193 -13.83 -2.60 1.44
N GLY A 194 -14.97 -2.15 1.94
CA GLY A 194 -15.05 -1.13 2.98
C GLY A 194 -14.39 -1.58 4.30
N ASP A 195 -14.62 -2.82 4.71
CA ASP A 195 -14.04 -3.39 5.93
C ASP A 195 -12.52 -3.50 5.85
N LEU A 196 -11.97 -3.97 4.72
CA LEU A 196 -10.52 -4.05 4.51
C LEU A 196 -9.87 -2.67 4.54
N LEU A 197 -10.42 -1.70 3.81
CA LEU A 197 -9.85 -0.34 3.76
C LEU A 197 -9.98 0.37 5.11
N ARG A 198 -11.06 0.15 5.86
CA ARG A 198 -11.20 0.63 7.23
C ARG A 198 -10.10 0.08 8.14
N ARG A 199 -9.80 -1.22 8.06
CA ARG A 199 -8.71 -1.84 8.85
C ARG A 199 -7.34 -1.29 8.46
N ALA A 200 -7.09 -1.05 7.17
CA ALA A 200 -5.85 -0.42 6.71
C ALA A 200 -5.74 1.03 7.24
N TRP A 201 -6.85 1.76 7.27
CA TRP A 201 -6.93 3.11 7.83
C TRP A 201 -6.68 3.13 9.36
N GLU A 202 -7.30 2.22 10.11
CA GLU A 202 -7.08 2.05 11.56
C GLU A 202 -5.60 1.73 11.86
N LEU A 203 -4.98 0.81 11.09
CA LEU A 203 -3.56 0.51 11.19
C LEU A 203 -2.67 1.74 10.98
N ALA A 204 -3.03 2.61 10.03
CA ALA A 204 -2.29 3.83 9.80
C ALA A 204 -2.41 4.78 10.99
N HIS A 205 -3.62 5.17 11.35
CA HIS A 205 -3.87 6.27 12.27
C HIS A 205 -3.69 5.90 13.75
N GLU A 206 -3.90 4.64 14.10
CA GLU A 206 -3.80 4.15 15.49
C GLU A 206 -2.54 3.32 15.74
N GLY A 207 -1.92 2.78 14.67
CA GLY A 207 -0.87 1.77 14.74
C GLY A 207 0.53 2.21 14.30
N ASN A 208 0.82 3.50 14.12
CA ASN A 208 2.10 4.02 13.62
C ASN A 208 2.56 3.30 12.34
N THR A 209 1.63 3.09 11.41
CA THR A 209 1.88 2.39 10.14
C THR A 209 1.65 3.34 8.97
N GLY A 210 2.58 3.38 8.01
CA GLY A 210 2.35 4.04 6.72
C GLY A 210 1.71 3.06 5.75
N VAL A 211 0.61 3.43 5.10
CA VAL A 211 -0.10 2.55 4.15
C VAL A 211 -0.03 3.11 2.75
N LEU A 212 0.41 2.31 1.79
CA LEU A 212 0.27 2.57 0.35
C LEU A 212 -0.74 1.58 -0.23
N VAL A 213 -1.77 2.07 -0.89
CA VAL A 213 -2.79 1.24 -1.51
C VAL A 213 -3.02 1.62 -2.97
N ILE A 214 -2.95 0.63 -3.88
CA ILE A 214 -3.39 0.79 -5.26
C ILE A 214 -4.90 0.55 -5.31
N LEU A 215 -5.64 1.52 -5.83
CA LEU A 215 -7.08 1.44 -6.01
C LEU A 215 -7.47 1.78 -7.45
N HIS A 216 -8.56 1.17 -7.94
CA HIS A 216 -9.20 1.52 -9.19
C HIS A 216 -10.41 2.43 -8.97
N ASP A 217 -11.10 2.27 -7.84
CA ASP A 217 -12.27 3.07 -7.48
C ASP A 217 -11.83 4.39 -6.84
N MET A 218 -12.11 5.49 -7.55
CA MET A 218 -11.79 6.85 -7.12
C MET A 218 -12.58 7.28 -5.89
N ASN A 219 -13.80 6.74 -5.71
CA ASN A 219 -14.64 7.05 -4.55
C ASN A 219 -14.13 6.33 -3.29
N LEU A 220 -13.62 5.09 -3.43
CA LEU A 220 -12.91 4.43 -2.34
C LEU A 220 -11.62 5.18 -1.98
N ALA A 221 -10.87 5.67 -2.98
CA ALA A 221 -9.67 6.48 -2.73
C ALA A 221 -10.02 7.81 -2.05
N ALA A 222 -11.06 8.52 -2.51
CA ALA A 222 -11.53 9.77 -1.89
C ALA A 222 -11.98 9.56 -0.43
N ARG A 223 -12.52 8.38 -0.12
CA ARG A 223 -13.05 8.06 1.21
C ARG A 223 -11.97 7.65 2.20
N TRP A 224 -10.97 6.86 1.77
CA TRP A 224 -10.07 6.16 2.68
C TRP A 224 -8.63 6.66 2.66
N CYS A 225 -8.22 7.45 1.66
CA CYS A 225 -6.86 7.94 1.56
C CYS A 225 -6.74 9.38 2.05
N ASP A 226 -5.66 9.65 2.77
CA ASP A 226 -5.29 11.00 3.22
C ASP A 226 -4.62 11.79 2.11
N ARG A 227 -3.81 11.08 1.30
CA ARG A 227 -3.12 11.62 0.14
C ARG A 227 -3.24 10.68 -1.05
N LEU A 228 -3.15 11.22 -2.25
CA LEU A 228 -3.17 10.48 -3.50
C LEU A 228 -1.95 10.83 -4.34
N LEU A 229 -1.45 9.85 -5.07
CA LEU A 229 -0.57 10.02 -6.22
C LEU A 229 -1.30 9.51 -7.46
N LEU A 230 -1.45 10.36 -8.46
CA LEU A 230 -2.05 9.99 -9.75
C LEU A 230 -0.95 9.83 -10.80
N LEU A 231 -0.83 8.61 -11.33
CA LEU A 231 0.12 8.27 -12.39
C LEU A 231 -0.56 8.26 -13.75
N ASN A 232 0.14 8.76 -14.75
CA ASN A 232 -0.20 8.59 -16.17
C ASN A 232 1.07 8.33 -16.98
N ALA A 233 1.07 7.31 -17.82
CA ALA A 233 2.18 6.94 -18.70
C ALA A 233 3.56 6.94 -17.98
N GLY A 234 3.61 6.38 -16.77
CA GLY A 234 4.84 6.26 -15.97
C GLY A 234 5.30 7.55 -15.30
N ARG A 235 4.51 8.60 -15.26
CA ARG A 235 4.84 9.89 -14.61
C ARG A 235 3.79 10.26 -13.57
N ALA A 236 4.22 10.95 -12.52
CA ALA A 236 3.32 11.59 -11.57
C ALA A 236 2.73 12.85 -12.22
N ILE A 237 1.39 12.90 -12.36
CA ILE A 237 0.70 14.07 -12.92
C ILE A 237 0.03 14.93 -11.84
N ALA A 238 -0.31 14.34 -10.69
CA ALA A 238 -0.83 15.05 -9.54
C ALA A 238 -0.50 14.29 -8.26
N GLN A 239 -0.20 15.02 -7.18
CA GLN A 239 0.01 14.48 -5.84
C GLN A 239 -0.49 15.48 -4.80
N GLY A 240 -1.20 14.98 -3.77
CA GLY A 240 -1.73 15.82 -2.70
C GLY A 240 -2.95 15.21 -2.03
N THR A 241 -3.78 16.02 -1.39
CA THR A 241 -5.06 15.58 -0.82
C THR A 241 -6.01 15.09 -1.93
N PRO A 242 -7.04 14.29 -1.59
CA PRO A 242 -8.04 13.88 -2.59
C PRO A 242 -8.63 15.06 -3.37
N ALA A 243 -8.88 16.20 -2.71
CA ALA A 243 -9.42 17.39 -3.38
C ALA A 243 -8.45 18.05 -4.39
N GLN A 244 -7.15 17.95 -4.15
CA GLN A 244 -6.14 18.47 -5.06
C GLN A 244 -5.92 17.55 -6.28
N VAL A 245 -6.11 16.26 -6.09
CA VAL A 245 -5.79 15.24 -7.11
C VAL A 245 -7.02 14.86 -7.95
N LEU A 246 -8.19 14.65 -7.32
CA LEU A 246 -9.42 14.26 -7.99
C LEU A 246 -10.13 15.49 -8.56
N THR A 247 -9.60 16.02 -9.64
CA THR A 247 -10.21 17.12 -10.41
C THR A 247 -10.64 16.61 -11.79
N ALA A 248 -11.67 17.22 -12.39
CA ALA A 248 -12.11 16.84 -13.73
C ALA A 248 -10.96 16.84 -14.74
N ALA A 249 -10.07 17.83 -14.68
CA ALA A 249 -8.91 17.94 -15.56
C ALA A 249 -7.91 16.80 -15.39
N ASN A 250 -7.57 16.44 -14.14
CA ASN A 250 -6.65 15.35 -13.85
C ASN A 250 -7.25 13.99 -14.24
N LEU A 251 -8.55 13.79 -14.01
CA LEU A 251 -9.26 12.56 -14.37
C LEU A 251 -9.36 12.40 -15.88
N HIS A 252 -9.63 13.48 -16.60
CA HIS A 252 -9.58 13.47 -18.05
C HIS A 252 -8.18 13.11 -18.58
N LEU A 253 -7.14 13.75 -18.03
CA LEU A 253 -5.75 13.49 -18.43
C LEU A 253 -5.32 12.03 -18.14
N ALA A 254 -5.71 11.48 -16.98
CA ALA A 254 -5.27 10.15 -16.54
C ALA A 254 -6.05 9.00 -17.17
N TYR A 255 -7.35 9.19 -17.39
CA TYR A 255 -8.27 8.11 -17.76
C TYR A 255 -9.03 8.37 -19.06
N GLY A 256 -8.97 9.59 -19.62
CA GLY A 256 -9.75 9.99 -20.81
C GLY A 256 -11.26 10.08 -20.56
N ILE A 257 -11.68 10.26 -19.31
CA ILE A 257 -13.10 10.30 -18.92
C ILE A 257 -13.55 11.73 -18.61
N ASP A 258 -14.83 12.02 -18.87
CA ASP A 258 -15.49 13.21 -18.37
C ASP A 258 -16.07 12.89 -16.98
N ALA A 259 -15.61 13.64 -15.99
CA ALA A 259 -16.01 13.45 -14.60
C ALA A 259 -16.44 14.76 -13.96
N GLN A 260 -17.41 14.67 -13.07
CA GLN A 260 -17.80 15.73 -12.16
C GLN A 260 -17.42 15.33 -10.74
N VAL A 261 -16.72 16.22 -10.04
CA VAL A 261 -16.31 15.99 -8.64
C VAL A 261 -17.08 16.94 -7.76
N ILE A 262 -17.83 16.39 -6.83
CA ILE A 262 -18.71 17.14 -5.92
C ILE A 262 -18.45 16.73 -4.47
N ALA A 263 -18.93 17.51 -3.52
CA ALA A 263 -18.98 17.10 -2.11
C ALA A 263 -19.94 15.89 -1.98
N HIS A 264 -19.55 14.89 -1.18
CA HIS A 264 -20.37 13.70 -1.00
C HIS A 264 -21.65 14.04 -0.21
N PRO A 265 -22.86 13.74 -0.72
CA PRO A 265 -24.11 14.21 -0.13
C PRO A 265 -24.38 13.73 1.30
N LEU A 266 -23.86 12.57 1.67
CA LEU A 266 -23.99 12.00 3.03
C LEU A 266 -22.75 12.21 3.91
N GLN A 267 -21.64 12.67 3.34
CA GLN A 267 -20.35 12.92 4.04
C GLN A 267 -19.70 14.17 3.43
N PRO A 268 -20.14 15.37 3.80
CA PRO A 268 -19.74 16.63 3.13
C PRO A 268 -18.22 16.89 3.10
N ASP A 269 -17.48 16.32 4.06
CA ASP A 269 -16.01 16.41 4.13
C ASP A 269 -15.29 15.47 3.14
N ARG A 270 -16.04 14.64 2.41
CA ARG A 270 -15.53 13.71 1.42
C ARG A 270 -15.98 14.11 0.02
N LEU A 271 -15.27 13.61 -0.98
CA LEU A 271 -15.60 13.83 -2.38
C LEU A 271 -16.36 12.65 -2.97
N LEU A 272 -17.19 12.94 -3.96
CA LEU A 272 -17.84 11.96 -4.82
C LEU A 272 -17.49 12.28 -6.28
N VAL A 273 -16.92 11.29 -6.96
CA VAL A 273 -16.59 11.36 -8.39
C VAL A 273 -17.71 10.69 -9.16
N LEU A 274 -18.35 11.45 -10.04
CA LEU A 274 -19.39 11.00 -10.95
C LEU A 274 -18.79 10.96 -12.36
N THR A 275 -18.84 9.82 -13.02
CA THR A 275 -18.36 9.64 -14.40
C THR A 275 -19.57 9.53 -15.34
N ARG A 276 -19.41 10.05 -16.56
CA ARG A 276 -20.39 9.90 -17.66
C ARG A 276 -20.03 8.71 -18.51
#